data_23acd441cb5638deeb2e88418a240a17
#
_entry.id   23acd441cb5638deeb2e88418a240a17
#
_cell.length_a   1.000
_cell.length_b   1.000
_cell.length_c   1.000
_cell.angle_alpha   90.00
_cell.angle_beta   90.00
_cell.angle_gamma   90.00
#
_symmetry.space_group_name_H-M   'P 1'
#
loop_
_entity.id
_entity.type
_entity.pdbx_description
1 polymer ?
#
loop_
_entity_poly.entity_id
_entity_poly.type
_entity_poly.pdbx_seq_one_letter_code
_entity_poly.pdbx_strand_id
1 'polypeptide(L)'
;MDMNSKVDYKAIEEVVRRAGMMMKEAHLSSDLVHHKEGAANFVTSYDVAIQRFLIEELHRIVPEAAFFGEEETEGNTREKELDGLCFLIDPIDGTTNFMFRYNYSCVSVGLAYAKEMIAGFVYNPYVDEMFTAVRGNGAYLNGRRIHVPDSGLKDGIASFGCARYNNSDTDVLFRVVQEMFNRSLAVRCGGSAALDLCRVAAGASVVYLEMKLNP
;
A
#
# COMPACT_ATOMS: atom_id res chain seq x y z
N MET A 1 -19.36 22.61 0.37
CA MET A 1 -20.10 21.33 0.27
C MET A 1 -19.16 20.24 0.74
N ASP A 2 -19.54 19.47 1.75
CA ASP A 2 -18.67 18.46 2.31
C ASP A 2 -18.52 17.30 1.27
N MET A 3 -17.34 17.21 0.63
CA MET A 3 -17.04 16.19 -0.39
C MET A 3 -17.11 14.78 0.19
N ASN A 4 -16.87 14.62 1.52
CA ASN A 4 -16.98 13.35 2.21
C ASN A 4 -18.40 12.75 2.14
N SER A 5 -19.44 13.54 1.96
CA SER A 5 -20.84 13.06 1.94
C SER A 5 -21.28 12.44 0.61
N LYS A 6 -20.45 12.54 -0.46
CA LYS A 6 -20.80 12.08 -1.82
C LYS A 6 -20.14 10.77 -2.23
N VAL A 7 -19.09 10.33 -1.54
CA VAL A 7 -18.32 9.13 -1.91
C VAL A 7 -18.81 7.93 -1.11
N ASP A 8 -19.14 6.85 -1.80
CA ASP A 8 -19.48 5.57 -1.15
C ASP A 8 -18.20 4.80 -0.79
N TYR A 9 -17.66 5.10 0.39
CA TYR A 9 -16.46 4.45 0.92
C TYR A 9 -16.63 2.94 1.13
N LYS A 10 -17.84 2.45 1.39
CA LYS A 10 -18.10 1.02 1.54
C LYS A 10 -18.03 0.30 0.20
N ALA A 11 -18.54 0.91 -0.85
CA ALA A 11 -18.41 0.35 -2.20
C ALA A 11 -16.93 0.30 -2.63
N ILE A 12 -16.11 1.32 -2.30
CA ILE A 12 -14.67 1.31 -2.54
C ILE A 12 -13.99 0.18 -1.77
N GLU A 13 -14.30 0.02 -0.46
CA GLU A 13 -13.76 -1.07 0.36
C GLU A 13 -14.04 -2.44 -0.26
N GLU A 14 -15.26 -2.68 -0.77
CA GLU A 14 -15.64 -3.94 -1.40
C GLU A 14 -14.85 -4.19 -2.70
N VAL A 15 -14.63 -3.16 -3.51
CA VAL A 15 -13.79 -3.26 -4.73
C VAL A 15 -12.36 -3.65 -4.37
N VAL A 16 -11.77 -3.03 -3.32
CA VAL A 16 -10.42 -3.34 -2.86
C VAL A 16 -10.33 -4.77 -2.31
N ARG A 17 -11.35 -5.27 -1.62
CA ARG A 17 -11.43 -6.67 -1.19
C ARG A 17 -11.45 -7.63 -2.38
N ARG A 18 -12.27 -7.36 -3.39
CA ARG A 18 -12.34 -8.17 -4.62
C ARG A 18 -11.00 -8.20 -5.33
N ALA A 19 -10.33 -7.07 -5.46
CA ALA A 19 -8.98 -6.98 -6.03
C ALA A 19 -7.97 -7.83 -5.26
N GLY A 20 -8.00 -7.79 -3.93
CA GLY A 20 -7.14 -8.64 -3.10
C GLY A 20 -7.46 -10.12 -3.24
N MET A 21 -8.71 -10.50 -3.45
CA MET A 21 -9.05 -11.90 -3.73
C MET A 21 -8.49 -12.36 -5.07
N MET A 22 -8.49 -11.51 -6.11
CA MET A 22 -7.80 -11.82 -7.38
C MET A 22 -6.31 -12.09 -7.16
N MET A 23 -5.64 -11.29 -6.28
CA MET A 23 -4.25 -11.51 -5.90
C MET A 23 -4.06 -12.84 -5.18
N LYS A 24 -4.92 -13.19 -4.23
CA LYS A 24 -4.84 -14.43 -3.44
C LYS A 24 -5.03 -15.69 -4.29
N GLU A 25 -5.91 -15.61 -5.28
CA GLU A 25 -6.26 -16.72 -6.18
C GLU A 25 -5.30 -16.85 -7.37
N ALA A 26 -4.31 -15.97 -7.47
CA ALA A 26 -3.37 -15.96 -8.58
C ALA A 26 -2.55 -17.25 -8.68
N HIS A 27 -2.48 -17.79 -9.88
CA HIS A 27 -1.63 -18.94 -10.22
C HIS A 27 -0.36 -18.45 -10.92
N LEU A 28 0.70 -18.23 -10.14
CA LEU A 28 1.98 -17.74 -10.66
C LEU A 28 2.73 -18.85 -11.40
N SER A 29 3.03 -18.61 -12.67
CA SER A 29 4.01 -19.36 -13.46
C SER A 29 5.18 -18.42 -13.80
N SER A 30 6.34 -18.99 -14.11
CA SER A 30 7.55 -18.22 -14.45
C SER A 30 7.35 -17.26 -15.64
N ASP A 31 6.43 -17.59 -16.53
CA ASP A 31 6.20 -16.83 -17.77
C ASP A 31 5.38 -15.54 -17.56
N LEU A 32 4.81 -15.37 -16.35
CA LEU A 32 3.97 -14.21 -15.98
C LEU A 32 4.77 -13.10 -15.26
N VAL A 33 6.07 -13.32 -15.05
CA VAL A 33 6.94 -12.39 -14.32
C VAL A 33 7.80 -11.62 -15.31
N HIS A 34 7.71 -10.31 -15.28
CA HIS A 34 8.53 -9.41 -16.08
C HIS A 34 9.43 -8.56 -15.19
N HIS A 35 10.67 -8.31 -15.63
CA HIS A 35 11.58 -7.39 -14.96
C HIS A 35 11.33 -5.96 -15.43
N LYS A 36 11.09 -5.04 -14.49
CA LYS A 36 11.24 -3.59 -14.71
C LYS A 36 12.73 -3.21 -14.64
N GLU A 37 13.09 -1.97 -14.95
CA GLU A 37 14.45 -1.49 -14.78
C GLU A 37 14.90 -1.58 -13.32
N GLY A 38 16.01 -2.29 -13.07
CA GLY A 38 16.59 -2.52 -11.74
C GLY A 38 16.63 -3.99 -11.32
N ALA A 39 17.57 -4.34 -10.46
CA ALA A 39 17.88 -5.75 -10.13
C ALA A 39 16.79 -6.48 -9.33
N ALA A 40 15.80 -5.77 -8.79
CA ALA A 40 14.74 -6.34 -7.95
C ALA A 40 13.38 -5.66 -8.18
N ASN A 41 13.17 -5.05 -9.35
CA ASN A 41 11.90 -4.42 -9.70
C ASN A 41 11.13 -5.33 -10.67
N PHE A 42 10.06 -5.92 -10.19
CA PHE A 42 9.24 -6.89 -10.91
C PHE A 42 7.84 -6.37 -11.12
N VAL A 43 7.23 -6.77 -12.20
CA VAL A 43 5.80 -6.66 -12.45
C VAL A 43 5.28 -8.01 -12.94
N THR A 44 4.10 -8.37 -12.55
CA THR A 44 3.43 -9.55 -13.06
C THR A 44 2.24 -9.14 -13.92
N SER A 45 1.74 -10.05 -14.75
CA SER A 45 0.49 -9.81 -15.47
C SER A 45 -0.69 -9.56 -14.52
N TYR A 46 -0.57 -9.98 -13.26
CA TYR A 46 -1.58 -9.75 -12.23
C TYR A 46 -1.60 -8.31 -11.74
N ASP A 47 -0.44 -7.62 -11.62
CA ASP A 47 -0.39 -6.20 -11.26
C ASP A 47 -1.22 -5.38 -12.27
N VAL A 48 -0.98 -5.60 -13.56
CA VAL A 48 -1.71 -4.93 -14.65
C VAL A 48 -3.19 -5.29 -14.63
N ALA A 49 -3.54 -6.56 -14.45
CA ALA A 49 -4.94 -7.01 -14.45
C ALA A 49 -5.73 -6.46 -13.25
N ILE A 50 -5.12 -6.48 -12.06
CA ILE A 50 -5.73 -5.95 -10.84
C ILE A 50 -5.88 -4.43 -10.94
N GLN A 51 -4.88 -3.70 -11.45
CA GLN A 51 -5.00 -2.27 -11.64
C GLN A 51 -6.13 -1.90 -12.61
N ARG A 52 -6.26 -2.60 -13.74
CA ARG A 52 -7.39 -2.39 -14.67
C ARG A 52 -8.73 -2.63 -14.01
N PHE A 53 -8.87 -3.73 -13.28
CA PHE A 53 -10.07 -4.03 -12.51
C PHE A 53 -10.41 -2.91 -11.51
N LEU A 54 -9.42 -2.43 -10.76
CA LEU A 54 -9.60 -1.33 -9.80
C LEU A 54 -10.06 -0.05 -10.50
N ILE A 55 -9.40 0.35 -11.59
CA ILE A 55 -9.78 1.55 -12.37
C ILE A 55 -11.22 1.43 -12.87
N GLU A 56 -11.60 0.31 -13.48
CA GLU A 56 -12.95 0.10 -14.01
C GLU A 56 -14.04 0.16 -12.94
N GLU A 57 -13.85 -0.51 -11.82
CA GLU A 57 -14.85 -0.57 -10.76
C GLU A 57 -14.92 0.74 -9.96
N LEU A 58 -13.78 1.37 -9.66
CA LEU A 58 -13.73 2.65 -8.97
C LEU A 58 -14.29 3.79 -9.81
N HIS A 59 -14.10 3.76 -11.15
CA HIS A 59 -14.72 4.73 -12.06
C HIS A 59 -16.24 4.65 -12.05
N ARG A 60 -16.83 3.47 -11.82
CA ARG A 60 -18.30 3.34 -11.66
C ARG A 60 -18.83 3.99 -10.40
N ILE A 61 -18.00 4.01 -9.33
CA ILE A 61 -18.37 4.61 -8.03
C ILE A 61 -18.14 6.11 -8.02
N VAL A 62 -17.03 6.57 -8.61
CA VAL A 62 -16.62 7.99 -8.66
C VAL A 62 -16.20 8.34 -10.10
N PRO A 63 -17.17 8.58 -11.01
CA PRO A 63 -16.88 8.78 -12.44
C PRO A 63 -16.02 10.01 -12.76
N GLU A 64 -16.01 11.01 -11.88
CA GLU A 64 -15.23 12.24 -12.03
C GLU A 64 -13.80 12.13 -11.51
N ALA A 65 -13.42 11.00 -10.89
CA ALA A 65 -12.07 10.84 -10.36
C ALA A 65 -11.06 10.55 -11.47
N ALA A 66 -9.89 11.14 -11.33
CA ALA A 66 -8.70 10.74 -12.06
C ALA A 66 -8.05 9.49 -11.42
N PHE A 67 -7.16 8.82 -12.15
CA PHE A 67 -6.47 7.61 -11.68
C PHE A 67 -4.97 7.74 -11.88
N PHE A 68 -4.22 7.48 -10.81
CA PHE A 68 -2.77 7.37 -10.82
C PHE A 68 -2.39 5.98 -10.30
N GLY A 69 -2.02 5.10 -11.20
CA GLY A 69 -1.61 3.73 -10.88
C GLY A 69 -0.10 3.56 -11.01
N GLU A 70 0.45 2.59 -10.30
CA GLU A 70 1.86 2.22 -10.39
C GLU A 70 2.23 1.71 -11.79
N GLU A 71 1.30 0.97 -12.43
CA GLU A 71 1.54 0.36 -13.74
C GLU A 71 1.09 1.28 -14.88
N GLU A 72 1.83 1.26 -16.00
CA GLU A 72 1.41 1.95 -17.22
C GLU A 72 0.21 1.22 -17.84
N THR A 73 -0.98 1.75 -17.63
CA THR A 73 -2.23 1.21 -18.18
C THR A 73 -3.07 2.31 -18.81
N GLU A 74 -4.00 1.93 -19.70
CA GLU A 74 -5.03 2.86 -20.21
C GLU A 74 -5.86 3.36 -19.01
N GLY A 75 -6.11 4.66 -18.97
CA GLY A 75 -6.87 5.31 -17.89
C GLY A 75 -6.01 5.98 -16.82
N ASN A 76 -4.69 5.75 -16.79
CA ASN A 76 -3.81 6.51 -15.93
C ASN A 76 -3.76 7.99 -16.34
N THR A 77 -3.93 8.85 -15.33
CA THR A 77 -3.91 10.30 -15.50
C THR A 77 -2.48 10.82 -15.37
N ARG A 78 -2.13 11.85 -16.12
CA ARG A 78 -0.84 12.55 -15.96
C ARG A 78 -0.90 13.48 -14.75
N GLU A 79 0.26 13.67 -14.09
CA GLU A 79 0.44 14.44 -12.84
C GLU A 79 -0.24 15.84 -12.81
N LYS A 80 -0.51 16.44 -13.97
CA LYS A 80 -1.10 17.79 -14.10
C LYS A 80 -2.62 17.85 -13.82
N GLU A 81 -3.30 16.71 -13.66
CA GLU A 81 -4.75 16.63 -13.51
C GLU A 81 -5.20 16.29 -12.07
N LEU A 82 -4.29 16.42 -11.09
CA LEU A 82 -4.55 16.06 -9.68
C LEU A 82 -5.28 17.14 -8.86
N ASP A 83 -5.90 18.15 -9.51
CA ASP A 83 -6.60 19.23 -8.78
C ASP A 83 -8.01 18.83 -8.31
N GLY A 84 -8.55 17.72 -8.82
CA GLY A 84 -9.85 17.13 -8.44
C GLY A 84 -9.71 15.93 -7.53
N LEU A 85 -10.73 15.04 -7.60
CA LEU A 85 -10.65 13.70 -7.01
C LEU A 85 -9.68 12.83 -7.81
N CYS A 86 -8.81 12.13 -7.11
CA CYS A 86 -7.86 11.23 -7.73
C CYS A 86 -7.65 9.97 -6.88
N PHE A 87 -7.74 8.81 -7.51
CA PHE A 87 -7.31 7.55 -6.91
C PHE A 87 -5.82 7.32 -7.17
N LEU A 88 -5.09 6.96 -6.10
CA LEU A 88 -3.72 6.46 -6.17
C LEU A 88 -3.78 4.95 -5.92
N ILE A 89 -3.26 4.16 -6.85
CA ILE A 89 -3.44 2.72 -6.87
C ILE A 89 -2.08 2.04 -6.95
N ASP A 90 -1.80 1.20 -5.96
CA ASP A 90 -0.79 0.16 -6.01
C ASP A 90 -1.53 -1.19 -6.00
N PRO A 91 -1.55 -1.91 -7.13
CA PRO A 91 -2.30 -3.15 -7.26
C PRO A 91 -1.72 -4.29 -6.41
N ILE A 92 -0.40 -4.34 -6.23
CA ILE A 92 0.28 -5.36 -5.42
C ILE A 92 1.52 -4.75 -4.71
N ASP A 93 1.30 -4.04 -3.61
CA ASP A 93 2.43 -3.63 -2.76
C ASP A 93 3.10 -4.86 -2.13
N GLY A 94 4.38 -4.99 -2.38
CA GLY A 94 5.16 -6.17 -2.05
C GLY A 94 5.15 -7.23 -3.17
N THR A 95 5.31 -6.85 -4.44
CA THR A 95 5.34 -7.74 -5.61
C THR A 95 6.35 -8.89 -5.46
N THR A 96 7.52 -8.64 -4.88
CA THR A 96 8.49 -9.71 -4.56
C THR A 96 7.89 -10.75 -3.61
N ASN A 97 7.23 -10.32 -2.53
CA ASN A 97 6.56 -11.22 -1.59
C ASN A 97 5.43 -12.02 -2.27
N PHE A 98 4.68 -11.38 -3.14
CA PHE A 98 3.64 -12.02 -3.94
C PHE A 98 4.21 -13.12 -4.83
N MET A 99 5.27 -12.82 -5.59
CA MET A 99 5.94 -13.77 -6.48
C MET A 99 6.46 -15.02 -5.74
N PHE A 100 7.03 -14.84 -4.56
CA PHE A 100 7.56 -15.91 -3.74
C PHE A 100 6.56 -16.50 -2.74
N ARG A 101 5.28 -16.13 -2.81
CA ARG A 101 4.21 -16.61 -1.93
C ARG A 101 4.54 -16.44 -0.44
N TYR A 102 5.18 -15.32 -0.12
CA TYR A 102 5.54 -14.99 1.26
C TYR A 102 4.32 -14.55 2.09
N ASN A 103 3.17 -14.31 1.42
CA ASN A 103 1.88 -13.97 2.02
C ASN A 103 1.89 -12.66 2.82
N TYR A 104 2.77 -11.73 2.48
CA TYR A 104 2.85 -10.40 3.06
C TYR A 104 2.92 -9.37 1.92
N SER A 105 1.81 -9.21 1.22
CA SER A 105 1.56 -8.22 0.18
C SER A 105 0.10 -7.81 0.22
N CYS A 106 -0.25 -6.66 -0.37
CA CYS A 106 -1.58 -6.10 -0.28
C CYS A 106 -1.97 -5.32 -1.53
N VAL A 107 -3.27 -5.05 -1.66
CA VAL A 107 -3.80 -4.02 -2.54
C VAL A 107 -3.86 -2.72 -1.75
N SER A 108 -3.34 -1.63 -2.30
CA SER A 108 -3.36 -0.31 -1.68
C SER A 108 -4.07 0.70 -2.59
N VAL A 109 -5.09 1.37 -2.06
CA VAL A 109 -5.86 2.39 -2.77
C VAL A 109 -6.00 3.61 -1.89
N GLY A 110 -5.50 4.75 -2.36
CA GLY A 110 -5.73 6.06 -1.77
C GLY A 110 -6.72 6.87 -2.58
N LEU A 111 -7.54 7.70 -1.92
CA LEU A 111 -8.34 8.73 -2.57
C LEU A 111 -7.87 10.09 -2.09
N ALA A 112 -7.47 10.94 -3.03
CA ALA A 112 -7.07 12.32 -2.79
C ALA A 112 -8.08 13.29 -3.38
N TYR A 113 -8.16 14.49 -2.79
CA TYR A 113 -8.82 15.64 -3.37
C TYR A 113 -7.90 16.86 -3.26
N ALA A 114 -7.69 17.56 -4.37
CA ALA A 114 -6.79 18.72 -4.43
C ALA A 114 -5.41 18.42 -3.80
N LYS A 115 -4.82 17.27 -4.13
CA LYS A 115 -3.53 16.76 -3.64
C LYS A 115 -3.48 16.40 -2.14
N GLU A 116 -4.61 16.42 -1.45
CA GLU A 116 -4.69 16.00 -0.05
C GLU A 116 -5.41 14.66 0.08
N MET A 117 -4.82 13.70 0.81
CA MET A 117 -5.44 12.40 1.06
C MET A 117 -6.71 12.58 1.89
N ILE A 118 -7.84 12.04 1.40
CA ILE A 118 -9.14 12.06 2.09
C ILE A 118 -9.60 10.68 2.54
N ALA A 119 -9.15 9.61 1.88
CA ALA A 119 -9.39 8.23 2.33
C ALA A 119 -8.26 7.31 1.89
N GLY A 120 -8.11 6.17 2.57
CA GLY A 120 -7.16 5.12 2.23
C GLY A 120 -7.72 3.75 2.58
N PHE A 121 -7.40 2.75 1.76
CA PHE A 121 -7.81 1.35 1.85
C PHE A 121 -6.62 0.47 1.55
N VAL A 122 -6.25 -0.40 2.49
CA VAL A 122 -5.16 -1.36 2.32
C VAL A 122 -5.68 -2.74 2.73
N TYR A 123 -5.63 -3.71 1.82
CA TYR A 123 -6.16 -5.04 2.08
C TYR A 123 -5.12 -6.13 1.88
N ASN A 124 -4.82 -6.85 2.96
CA ASN A 124 -4.06 -8.09 2.94
C ASN A 124 -5.02 -9.30 2.86
N PRO A 125 -5.15 -9.95 1.71
CA PRO A 125 -6.12 -11.03 1.53
C PRO A 125 -5.69 -12.36 2.17
N TYR A 126 -4.41 -12.52 2.51
CA TYR A 126 -3.89 -13.77 3.07
C TYR A 126 -4.36 -14.01 4.50
N VAL A 127 -4.56 -12.93 5.25
CA VAL A 127 -5.02 -12.95 6.65
C VAL A 127 -6.33 -12.20 6.86
N ASP A 128 -6.99 -11.77 5.77
CA ASP A 128 -8.25 -11.02 5.76
C ASP A 128 -8.18 -9.76 6.64
N GLU A 129 -7.15 -8.94 6.45
CA GLU A 129 -6.99 -7.66 7.13
C GLU A 129 -7.27 -6.49 6.19
N MET A 130 -8.37 -5.79 6.43
CA MET A 130 -8.74 -4.55 5.74
C MET A 130 -8.49 -3.37 6.65
N PHE A 131 -7.52 -2.55 6.28
CA PHE A 131 -7.26 -1.24 6.88
C PHE A 131 -8.00 -0.17 6.10
N THR A 132 -8.75 0.67 6.79
CA THR A 132 -9.48 1.79 6.19
C THR A 132 -9.29 3.04 7.02
N ALA A 133 -9.17 4.17 6.34
CA ALA A 133 -9.14 5.47 6.99
C ALA A 133 -9.89 6.50 6.15
N VAL A 134 -10.65 7.37 6.81
CA VAL A 134 -11.30 8.54 6.18
C VAL A 134 -10.96 9.75 7.01
N ARG A 135 -10.54 10.82 6.35
CA ARG A 135 -10.15 12.08 7.01
C ARG A 135 -11.26 12.56 7.95
N GLY A 136 -10.88 12.82 9.20
CA GLY A 136 -11.82 13.24 10.25
C GLY A 136 -12.59 12.10 10.93
N ASN A 137 -12.63 10.90 10.34
CA ASN A 137 -13.38 9.77 10.91
C ASN A 137 -12.51 8.74 11.65
N GLY A 138 -11.17 8.84 11.50
CA GLY A 138 -10.21 7.92 12.10
C GLY A 138 -9.82 6.76 11.20
N ALA A 139 -9.07 5.81 11.75
CA ALA A 139 -8.58 4.61 11.06
C ALA A 139 -9.13 3.34 11.71
N TYR A 140 -9.28 2.28 10.90
CA TYR A 140 -9.92 1.03 11.32
C TYR A 140 -9.20 -0.17 10.70
N LEU A 141 -9.16 -1.27 11.45
CA LEU A 141 -8.78 -2.61 10.99
C LEU A 141 -10.00 -3.52 11.14
N ASN A 142 -10.53 -4.05 10.02
CA ASN A 142 -11.73 -4.87 9.99
C ASN A 142 -12.89 -4.24 10.78
N GLY A 143 -13.12 -2.93 10.60
CA GLY A 143 -14.16 -2.16 11.27
C GLY A 143 -13.90 -1.83 12.75
N ARG A 144 -12.78 -2.30 13.34
CA ARG A 144 -12.35 -1.93 14.70
C ARG A 144 -11.43 -0.74 14.64
N ARG A 145 -11.74 0.30 15.41
CA ARG A 145 -10.93 1.51 15.45
C ARG A 145 -9.51 1.21 15.95
N ILE A 146 -8.53 1.75 15.23
CA ILE A 146 -7.10 1.64 15.57
C ILE A 146 -6.50 3.01 15.81
N HIS A 147 -5.38 3.05 16.51
CA HIS A 147 -4.57 4.25 16.75
C HIS A 147 -3.13 3.85 17.03
N VAL A 148 -2.24 4.76 16.72
CA VAL A 148 -0.81 4.61 17.07
C VAL A 148 -0.68 4.59 18.59
N PRO A 149 0.07 3.66 19.19
CA PRO A 149 0.25 3.59 20.64
C PRO A 149 1.09 4.76 21.14
N ASP A 150 0.83 5.18 22.37
CA ASP A 150 1.70 6.13 23.08
C ASP A 150 2.88 5.37 23.73
N SER A 151 3.76 4.87 22.88
CA SER A 151 4.95 4.09 23.30
C SER A 151 6.17 4.52 22.50
N GLY A 152 7.33 4.51 23.17
CA GLY A 152 8.60 4.85 22.55
C GLY A 152 9.24 3.64 21.84
N LEU A 153 10.32 3.90 21.13
CA LEU A 153 11.07 2.88 20.39
C LEU A 153 11.48 1.68 21.27
N LYS A 154 11.89 1.95 22.51
CA LYS A 154 12.32 0.95 23.50
C LYS A 154 11.22 -0.04 23.92
N ASP A 155 9.95 0.30 23.70
CA ASP A 155 8.81 -0.45 24.21
C ASP A 155 8.07 -1.21 23.09
N GLY A 156 8.62 -1.22 21.85
CA GLY A 156 7.93 -1.80 20.72
C GLY A 156 8.82 -2.40 19.63
N ILE A 157 8.14 -2.86 18.59
CA ILE A 157 8.76 -3.41 17.37
C ILE A 157 9.04 -2.24 16.42
N ALA A 158 10.25 -2.17 15.88
CA ALA A 158 10.61 -1.28 14.80
C ALA A 158 10.56 -2.02 13.45
N SER A 159 10.02 -1.39 12.41
CA SER A 159 9.96 -1.95 11.06
C SER A 159 10.78 -1.10 10.09
N PHE A 160 11.33 -1.72 9.06
CA PHE A 160 12.04 -1.01 8.01
C PHE A 160 11.83 -1.67 6.63
N GLY A 161 11.89 -0.85 5.58
CA GLY A 161 11.96 -1.31 4.19
C GLY A 161 13.40 -1.28 3.67
N CYS A 162 13.73 -2.21 2.76
CA CYS A 162 15.05 -2.33 2.16
C CYS A 162 14.98 -2.78 0.69
N ALA A 163 14.14 -2.14 -0.10
CA ALA A 163 14.05 -2.41 -1.52
C ALA A 163 15.36 -2.03 -2.25
N ARG A 164 15.85 -2.92 -3.11
CA ARG A 164 17.13 -2.76 -3.83
C ARG A 164 17.00 -1.90 -5.11
N TYR A 165 16.23 -0.81 -5.06
CA TYR A 165 16.12 0.11 -6.21
C TYR A 165 17.36 0.97 -6.40
N ASN A 166 18.12 1.21 -5.33
CA ASN A 166 19.36 1.99 -5.37
C ASN A 166 20.29 1.58 -4.22
N ASN A 167 21.55 1.25 -4.54
CA ASN A 167 22.53 0.79 -3.55
C ASN A 167 23.30 1.93 -2.86
N SER A 168 23.10 3.20 -3.24
CA SER A 168 23.91 4.33 -2.73
C SER A 168 23.80 4.52 -1.21
N ASP A 169 22.67 4.19 -0.60
CA ASP A 169 22.37 4.51 0.78
C ASP A 169 22.31 3.26 1.69
N THR A 170 22.71 2.10 1.18
CA THR A 170 22.64 0.80 1.88
C THR A 170 23.39 0.83 3.22
N ASP A 171 24.61 1.40 3.23
CA ASP A 171 25.42 1.48 4.47
C ASP A 171 24.79 2.40 5.52
N VAL A 172 24.14 3.47 5.07
CA VAL A 172 23.41 4.39 5.96
C VAL A 172 22.20 3.67 6.53
N LEU A 173 21.40 3.01 5.68
CA LEU A 173 20.23 2.25 6.10
C LEU A 173 20.60 1.23 7.18
N PHE A 174 21.59 0.37 6.94
CA PHE A 174 21.93 -0.68 7.89
C PHE A 174 22.57 -0.16 9.19
N ARG A 175 23.23 0.99 9.17
CA ARG A 175 23.64 1.67 10.42
C ARG A 175 22.43 2.15 11.22
N VAL A 176 21.42 2.72 10.57
CA VAL A 176 20.17 3.13 11.25
C VAL A 176 19.42 1.91 11.77
N VAL A 177 19.31 0.84 10.99
CA VAL A 177 18.67 -0.42 11.42
C VAL A 177 19.39 -1.04 12.62
N GLN A 178 20.73 -0.97 12.68
CA GLN A 178 21.49 -1.40 13.85
C GLN A 178 21.12 -0.58 15.09
N GLU A 179 20.97 0.74 14.96
CA GLU A 179 20.51 1.59 16.07
C GLU A 179 19.06 1.29 16.47
N MET A 180 18.20 0.99 15.50
CA MET A 180 16.84 0.55 15.80
C MET A 180 16.84 -0.77 16.57
N PHE A 181 17.66 -1.73 16.17
CA PHE A 181 17.83 -3.01 16.87
C PHE A 181 18.31 -2.81 18.32
N ASN A 182 19.28 -1.93 18.55
CA ASN A 182 19.84 -1.66 19.87
C ASN A 182 18.84 -0.98 20.83
N ARG A 183 17.81 -0.31 20.29
CA ARG A 183 16.89 0.56 21.05
C ARG A 183 15.45 0.08 21.07
N SER A 184 15.10 -0.97 20.33
CA SER A 184 13.74 -1.54 20.26
C SER A 184 13.70 -2.95 20.82
N LEU A 185 12.51 -3.50 21.04
CA LEU A 185 12.35 -4.89 21.47
C LEU A 185 12.66 -5.88 20.35
N ALA A 186 12.42 -5.50 19.12
CA ALA A 186 12.70 -6.31 17.93
C ALA A 186 12.65 -5.45 16.67
N VAL A 187 13.27 -5.94 15.57
CA VAL A 187 13.24 -5.31 14.26
C VAL A 187 12.59 -6.26 13.24
N ARG A 188 11.84 -5.70 12.31
CA ARG A 188 11.19 -6.43 11.21
C ARG A 188 11.46 -5.75 9.88
N CYS A 189 11.60 -6.58 8.83
CA CYS A 189 11.58 -6.15 7.44
C CYS A 189 10.46 -6.92 6.74
N GLY A 190 9.35 -6.25 6.48
CA GLY A 190 8.15 -6.89 5.93
C GLY A 190 8.21 -7.07 4.42
N GLY A 191 8.67 -6.04 3.70
CA GLY A 191 8.75 -6.02 2.25
C GLY A 191 7.43 -5.61 1.56
N SER A 192 6.53 -4.97 2.30
CA SER A 192 5.32 -4.27 1.85
C SER A 192 5.20 -2.98 2.65
N ALA A 193 5.48 -1.85 2.02
CA ALA A 193 5.52 -0.56 2.70
C ALA A 193 4.15 -0.16 3.25
N ALA A 194 3.08 -0.39 2.48
CA ALA A 194 1.73 -0.09 2.91
C ALA A 194 1.32 -0.92 4.13
N LEU A 195 1.64 -2.23 4.17
CA LEU A 195 1.36 -3.06 5.35
C LEU A 195 2.20 -2.65 6.54
N ASP A 196 3.49 -2.36 6.37
CA ASP A 196 4.35 -1.95 7.47
C ASP A 196 3.88 -0.62 8.07
N LEU A 197 3.42 0.35 7.26
CA LEU A 197 2.77 1.59 7.72
C LEU A 197 1.45 1.29 8.44
N CYS A 198 0.63 0.36 7.92
CA CYS A 198 -0.60 -0.10 8.59
C CYS A 198 -0.32 -0.76 9.94
N ARG A 199 0.79 -1.51 10.10
CA ARG A 199 1.21 -2.08 11.38
C ARG A 199 1.54 -0.99 12.41
N VAL A 200 2.16 0.12 11.97
CA VAL A 200 2.36 1.28 12.84
C VAL A 200 1.02 1.90 13.24
N ALA A 201 0.12 2.13 12.27
CA ALA A 201 -1.20 2.69 12.53
C ALA A 201 -2.04 1.84 13.51
N ALA A 202 -1.87 0.51 13.48
CA ALA A 202 -2.55 -0.45 14.36
C ALA A 202 -1.83 -0.68 15.71
N GLY A 203 -0.66 -0.08 15.92
CA GLY A 203 0.11 -0.25 17.15
C GLY A 203 0.89 -1.55 17.25
N ALA A 204 0.98 -2.33 16.18
CA ALA A 204 1.80 -3.54 16.13
C ALA A 204 3.29 -3.24 15.95
N SER A 205 3.62 -2.10 15.34
CA SER A 205 4.96 -1.51 15.28
C SER A 205 4.91 -0.09 15.80
N VAL A 206 6.01 0.42 16.36
CA VAL A 206 6.11 1.80 16.89
C VAL A 206 6.73 2.76 15.87
N VAL A 207 7.44 2.24 14.89
CA VAL A 207 8.08 3.05 13.85
C VAL A 207 8.25 2.20 12.57
N TYR A 208 8.18 2.86 11.44
CA TYR A 208 8.61 2.35 10.13
C TYR A 208 9.63 3.31 9.53
N LEU A 209 10.69 2.78 8.94
CA LEU A 209 11.73 3.51 8.23
C LEU A 209 11.94 2.92 6.84
N GLU A 210 11.90 3.76 5.84
CA GLU A 210 12.43 3.46 4.51
C GLU A 210 13.17 4.65 3.95
N MET A 211 14.35 4.43 3.35
CA MET A 211 15.19 5.52 2.84
C MET A 211 14.65 6.12 1.56
N LYS A 212 13.94 5.31 0.78
CA LYS A 212 13.37 5.73 -0.49
C LYS A 212 12.14 4.89 -0.82
N LEU A 213 11.00 5.55 -0.89
CA LEU A 213 9.77 5.00 -1.46
C LEU A 213 9.60 5.53 -2.87
N ASN A 214 9.25 4.65 -3.81
CA ASN A 214 8.72 5.06 -5.08
C ASN A 214 7.19 5.12 -4.94
N PRO A 215 6.57 6.23 -5.35
CA PRO A 215 5.12 6.35 -5.33
C PRO A 215 4.49 5.42 -6.36
#